data_058ca332d7f49a67ed3d46b2f8af7b3f
#
_entry.id   058ca332d7f49a67ed3d46b2f8af7b3f
#
_cell.length_a   1.000
_cell.length_b   1.000
_cell.length_c   1.000
_cell.angle_alpha   90.00
_cell.angle_beta   90.00
_cell.angle_gamma   90.00
#
_symmetry.space_group_name_H-M   'P 1'
#
loop_
_entity.id
_entity.type
_entity.pdbx_description
1 polymer ?
#
loop_
_entity_poly.entity_id
_entity_poly.type
_entity_poly.pdbx_seq_one_letter_code
_entity_poly.pdbx_strand_id
1 'polypeptide(L)'
;MRRIRLLAAGCAIACMAGCARPADRIATELTRYGLDEARAQCIGERLDRDLSIAQLRELASVVRAYRANDSTPGRLTVSDLTRVAASVRDPQVPITVARAAAGCGVTAADLMR
;
A
#
# COMPACT_ATOMS: atom_id res chain seq x y z
N MET A 1 -7.68 -29.13 39.05
CA MET A 1 -8.01 -27.70 38.86
C MET A 1 -6.85 -26.80 38.48
N ARG A 2 -5.63 -27.27 38.38
CA ARG A 2 -4.48 -26.48 37.95
C ARG A 2 -4.25 -26.44 36.43
N ARG A 3 -4.97 -27.23 35.63
CA ARG A 3 -4.78 -27.36 34.18
C ARG A 3 -5.55 -26.34 33.32
N ILE A 4 -6.45 -25.55 33.92
CA ILE A 4 -7.31 -24.59 33.17
C ILE A 4 -6.64 -23.21 33.03
N ARG A 5 -5.61 -22.91 33.84
CA ARG A 5 -4.93 -21.59 33.78
C ARG A 5 -3.89 -21.42 32.67
N LEU A 6 -3.51 -22.50 32.00
CA LEU A 6 -2.49 -22.47 30.93
C LEU A 6 -3.09 -22.25 29.53
N LEU A 7 -4.41 -22.33 29.38
CA LEU A 7 -5.06 -22.14 28.07
C LEU A 7 -5.45 -20.67 27.78
N ALA A 8 -5.39 -19.79 28.78
CA ALA A 8 -5.75 -18.39 28.62
C ALA A 8 -4.60 -17.50 28.06
N ALA A 9 -3.36 -17.98 28.11
CA ALA A 9 -2.19 -17.21 27.65
C ALA A 9 -1.94 -17.32 26.13
N GLY A 10 -2.55 -18.29 25.47
CA GLY A 10 -2.32 -18.55 24.03
C GLY A 10 -3.11 -17.67 23.08
N CYS A 11 -4.21 -17.05 23.51
CA CYS A 11 -5.06 -16.24 22.64
C CYS A 11 -4.59 -14.80 22.45
N ALA A 12 -3.75 -14.27 23.34
CA ALA A 12 -3.32 -12.86 23.28
C ALA A 12 -2.31 -12.58 22.15
N ILE A 13 -1.56 -13.58 21.71
CA ILE A 13 -0.50 -13.42 20.70
C ILE A 13 -1.07 -13.44 19.27
N ALA A 14 -2.19 -14.11 19.06
CA ALA A 14 -2.80 -14.19 17.72
C ALA A 14 -3.45 -12.87 17.25
N CYS A 15 -3.82 -11.98 18.19
CA CYS A 15 -4.45 -10.69 17.84
C CYS A 15 -3.44 -9.64 17.31
N MET A 16 -2.15 -9.78 17.59
CA MET A 16 -1.16 -8.79 17.14
C MET A 16 -0.77 -8.93 15.66
N ALA A 17 -0.88 -10.10 15.09
CA ALA A 17 -0.56 -10.34 13.68
C ALA A 17 -1.62 -9.79 12.70
N GLY A 18 -2.85 -9.49 13.16
CA GLY A 18 -3.94 -8.97 12.35
C GLY A 18 -4.08 -7.45 12.30
N CYS A 19 -3.28 -6.71 13.05
CA CYS A 19 -3.44 -5.26 13.26
C CYS A 19 -2.48 -4.39 12.42
N ALA A 20 -1.97 -4.89 11.28
CA ALA A 20 -1.18 -4.06 10.38
C ALA A 20 -2.06 -2.94 9.82
N ARG A 21 -1.66 -1.69 10.06
CA ARG A 21 -2.37 -0.53 9.54
C ARG A 21 -2.33 -0.52 8.01
N PRO A 22 -3.37 -0.03 7.33
CA PRO A 22 -3.36 0.12 5.87
C PRO A 22 -2.14 0.89 5.37
N ALA A 23 -1.73 1.95 6.07
CA ALA A 23 -0.53 2.73 5.76
C ALA A 23 0.74 1.85 5.69
N ASP A 24 0.91 0.94 6.63
CA ASP A 24 2.10 0.07 6.68
C ASP A 24 2.12 -0.95 5.53
N ARG A 25 0.96 -1.45 5.15
CA ARG A 25 0.81 -2.35 3.99
C ARG A 25 1.15 -1.65 2.68
N ILE A 26 0.64 -0.44 2.50
CA ILE A 26 0.94 0.38 1.32
C ILE A 26 2.44 0.66 1.25
N ALA A 27 3.05 1.07 2.36
CA ALA A 27 4.47 1.34 2.45
C ALA A 27 5.30 0.11 2.08
N THR A 28 4.95 -1.07 2.61
CA THR A 28 5.63 -2.33 2.28
C THR A 28 5.57 -2.63 0.79
N GLU A 29 4.41 -2.46 0.16
CA GLU A 29 4.27 -2.67 -1.28
C GLU A 29 5.11 -1.68 -2.10
N LEU A 30 5.13 -0.41 -1.71
CA LEU A 30 5.92 0.60 -2.39
C LEU A 30 7.43 0.32 -2.30
N THR A 31 7.90 -0.17 -1.15
CA THR A 31 9.33 -0.56 -1.02
C THR A 31 9.69 -1.74 -1.92
N ARG A 32 8.77 -2.67 -2.16
CA ARG A 32 8.96 -3.76 -3.12
C ARG A 32 9.16 -3.26 -4.55
N TYR A 33 8.57 -2.12 -4.88
CA TYR A 33 8.75 -1.46 -6.17
C TYR A 33 9.95 -0.51 -6.23
N GLY A 34 10.83 -0.55 -5.23
CA GLY A 34 12.08 0.19 -5.23
C GLY A 34 12.01 1.59 -4.62
N LEU A 35 10.88 1.97 -4.03
CA LEU A 35 10.78 3.24 -3.31
C LEU A 35 11.47 3.12 -1.95
N ASP A 36 12.19 4.18 -1.53
CA ASP A 36 12.83 4.22 -0.22
C ASP A 36 11.79 4.20 0.91
N GLU A 37 12.18 3.67 2.06
CA GLU A 37 11.28 3.46 3.19
C GLU A 37 10.62 4.75 3.69
N ALA A 38 11.37 5.85 3.77
CA ALA A 38 10.84 7.13 4.26
C ALA A 38 9.73 7.67 3.35
N ARG A 39 9.93 7.65 2.04
CA ARG A 39 8.90 8.08 1.07
C ARG A 39 7.72 7.11 1.04
N ALA A 40 7.98 5.82 1.11
CA ALA A 40 6.94 4.80 1.16
C ALA A 40 6.01 4.98 2.35
N GLN A 41 6.56 5.21 3.54
CA GLN A 41 5.79 5.51 4.76
C GLN A 41 5.00 6.80 4.63
N CYS A 42 5.62 7.86 4.10
CA CYS A 42 4.97 9.14 3.86
C CYS A 42 3.73 8.97 2.96
N ILE A 43 3.87 8.28 1.84
CA ILE A 43 2.77 8.03 0.91
C ILE A 43 1.69 7.16 1.56
N GLY A 44 2.08 6.08 2.23
CA GLY A 44 1.16 5.19 2.91
C GLY A 44 0.29 5.91 3.93
N GLU A 45 0.87 6.77 4.75
CA GLU A 45 0.14 7.55 5.76
C GLU A 45 -0.80 8.58 5.13
N ARG A 46 -0.38 9.24 4.06
CA ARG A 46 -1.24 10.18 3.34
C ARG A 46 -2.43 9.50 2.68
N LEU A 47 -2.22 8.36 2.05
CA LEU A 47 -3.31 7.60 1.42
C LEU A 47 -4.29 7.05 2.46
N ASP A 48 -3.78 6.55 3.59
CA ASP A 48 -4.62 6.08 4.69
C ASP A 48 -5.50 7.20 5.26
N ARG A 49 -4.97 8.42 5.34
CA ARG A 49 -5.70 9.58 5.83
C ARG A 49 -6.71 10.12 4.80
N ASP A 50 -6.34 10.16 3.54
CA ASP A 50 -7.06 10.90 2.50
C ASP A 50 -8.03 10.03 1.68
N LEU A 51 -7.89 8.70 1.72
CA LEU A 51 -8.77 7.74 1.06
C LEU A 51 -9.63 6.99 2.06
N SER A 52 -10.87 6.69 1.67
CA SER A 52 -11.73 5.80 2.43
C SER A 52 -11.25 4.34 2.33
N ILE A 53 -11.73 3.50 3.23
CA ILE A 53 -11.42 2.05 3.19
C ILE A 53 -11.89 1.44 1.86
N ALA A 54 -13.05 1.85 1.35
CA ALA A 54 -13.56 1.37 0.06
C ALA A 54 -12.63 1.76 -1.09
N GLN A 55 -12.13 3.01 -1.11
CA GLN A 55 -11.18 3.48 -2.11
C GLN A 55 -9.83 2.76 -2.01
N LEU A 56 -9.33 2.53 -0.80
CA LEU A 56 -8.10 1.76 -0.57
C LEU A 56 -8.23 0.31 -1.04
N ARG A 57 -9.39 -0.32 -0.82
CA ARG A 57 -9.67 -1.68 -1.30
C ARG A 57 -9.72 -1.75 -2.83
N GLU A 58 -10.35 -0.79 -3.47
CA GLU A 58 -10.37 -0.69 -4.93
C GLU A 58 -8.96 -0.55 -5.49
N LEU A 59 -8.17 0.37 -4.95
CA LEU A 59 -6.79 0.58 -5.34
C LEU A 59 -5.96 -0.71 -5.15
N ALA A 60 -6.09 -1.37 -4.00
CA ALA A 60 -5.39 -2.62 -3.73
C ALA A 60 -5.78 -3.74 -4.70
N SER A 61 -7.05 -3.82 -5.08
CA SER A 61 -7.54 -4.79 -6.05
C SER A 61 -6.94 -4.56 -7.44
N VAL A 62 -6.92 -3.32 -7.89
CA VAL A 62 -6.34 -2.93 -9.20
C VAL A 62 -4.83 -3.22 -9.21
N VAL A 63 -4.12 -2.86 -8.16
CA VAL A 63 -2.68 -3.11 -8.04
C VAL A 63 -2.37 -4.61 -8.06
N ARG A 64 -3.14 -5.43 -7.36
CA ARG A 64 -2.97 -6.89 -7.38
C ARG A 64 -3.19 -7.50 -8.77
N ALA A 65 -4.23 -7.06 -9.45
CA ALA A 65 -4.52 -7.51 -10.82
C ALA A 65 -3.39 -7.11 -11.78
N TYR A 66 -2.87 -5.91 -11.64
CA TYR A 66 -1.76 -5.42 -12.44
C TYR A 66 -0.47 -6.22 -12.17
N ARG A 67 -0.16 -6.48 -10.90
CA ARG A 67 1.04 -7.24 -10.51
C ARG A 67 1.08 -8.67 -11.05
N ALA A 68 -0.07 -9.29 -11.23
CA ALA A 68 -0.15 -10.64 -11.78
C ALA A 68 0.40 -10.72 -13.22
N ASN A 69 0.39 -9.60 -13.94
CA ASN A 69 0.80 -9.51 -15.34
C ASN A 69 1.99 -8.54 -15.56
N ASP A 70 2.64 -8.12 -14.48
CA ASP A 70 3.75 -7.17 -14.55
C ASP A 70 5.02 -7.87 -15.06
N SER A 71 5.60 -7.35 -16.15
CA SER A 71 6.84 -7.86 -16.73
C SER A 71 8.10 -7.38 -16.00
N THR A 72 7.98 -6.35 -15.17
CA THR A 72 9.10 -5.74 -14.43
C THR A 72 8.78 -5.58 -12.94
N PRO A 73 8.52 -6.69 -12.21
CA PRO A 73 8.23 -6.63 -10.79
C PRO A 73 9.43 -6.07 -10.02
N GLY A 74 9.19 -5.20 -9.06
CA GLY A 74 10.23 -4.53 -8.28
C GLY A 74 10.66 -3.20 -8.86
N ARG A 75 10.06 -2.76 -9.97
CA ARG A 75 10.34 -1.46 -10.58
C ARG A 75 9.04 -0.72 -10.89
N LEU A 76 8.86 0.45 -10.29
CA LEU A 76 7.71 1.30 -10.54
C LEU A 76 8.03 2.26 -11.68
N THR A 77 7.26 2.20 -12.75
CA THR A 77 7.42 3.07 -13.92
C THR A 77 6.22 4.00 -14.09
N VAL A 78 6.39 5.06 -14.88
CA VAL A 78 5.29 5.95 -15.26
C VAL A 78 4.19 5.18 -16.00
N SER A 79 4.57 4.23 -16.84
CA SER A 79 3.62 3.35 -17.54
C SER A 79 2.78 2.53 -16.56
N ASP A 80 3.39 2.00 -15.51
CA ASP A 80 2.69 1.24 -14.46
C ASP A 80 1.65 2.11 -13.77
N LEU A 81 2.04 3.31 -13.36
CA LEU A 81 1.13 4.26 -12.71
C LEU A 81 -0.03 4.65 -13.61
N THR A 82 0.25 4.90 -14.89
CA THR A 82 -0.78 5.27 -15.87
C THR A 82 -1.79 4.14 -16.05
N ARG A 83 -1.34 2.91 -16.16
CA ARG A 83 -2.23 1.75 -16.31
C ARG A 83 -3.07 1.50 -15.06
N VAL A 84 -2.47 1.58 -13.89
CA VAL A 84 -3.19 1.44 -12.62
C VAL A 84 -4.23 2.55 -12.49
N ALA A 85 -3.85 3.79 -12.75
CA ALA A 85 -4.76 4.94 -12.70
C ALA A 85 -5.95 4.79 -13.65
N ALA A 86 -5.70 4.32 -14.87
CA ALA A 86 -6.75 4.09 -15.87
C ALA A 86 -7.72 2.96 -15.48
N SER A 87 -7.29 2.03 -14.63
CA SER A 87 -8.10 0.89 -14.18
C SER A 87 -8.93 1.18 -12.94
N VAL A 88 -8.65 2.25 -12.22
CA VAL A 88 -9.41 2.67 -11.04
C VAL A 88 -10.65 3.46 -11.50
N ARG A 89 -11.83 3.08 -11.00
CA ARG A 89 -13.10 3.70 -11.39
C ARG A 89 -13.31 5.09 -10.78
N ASP A 90 -12.91 5.26 -9.52
CA ASP A 90 -13.07 6.52 -8.81
C ASP A 90 -11.92 7.47 -9.20
N PRO A 91 -12.25 8.60 -9.88
CA PRO A 91 -11.21 9.55 -10.34
C PRO A 91 -10.50 10.27 -9.20
N GLN A 92 -11.04 10.28 -7.99
CA GLN A 92 -10.37 10.87 -6.82
C GLN A 92 -9.18 10.03 -6.36
N VAL A 93 -9.20 8.73 -6.59
CA VAL A 93 -8.11 7.84 -6.16
C VAL A 93 -6.79 8.18 -6.85
N PRO A 94 -6.69 8.20 -8.19
CA PRO A 94 -5.42 8.54 -8.85
C PRO A 94 -4.97 9.98 -8.55
N ILE A 95 -5.89 10.92 -8.40
CA ILE A 95 -5.56 12.31 -8.03
C ILE A 95 -4.93 12.34 -6.63
N THR A 96 -5.52 11.65 -5.68
CA THR A 96 -5.02 11.57 -4.30
C THR A 96 -3.66 10.88 -4.25
N VAL A 97 -3.47 9.80 -5.01
CA VAL A 97 -2.17 9.12 -5.13
C VAL A 97 -1.11 10.05 -5.70
N ALA A 98 -1.42 10.80 -6.75
CA ALA A 98 -0.49 11.76 -7.34
C ALA A 98 -0.10 12.87 -6.35
N ARG A 99 -1.05 13.39 -5.60
CA ARG A 99 -0.79 14.39 -4.55
C ARG A 99 0.07 13.83 -3.41
N ALA A 100 -0.21 12.61 -2.99
CA ALA A 100 0.58 11.93 -1.96
C ALA A 100 2.03 11.74 -2.43
N ALA A 101 2.23 11.25 -3.63
CA ALA A 101 3.55 11.07 -4.22
C ALA A 101 4.32 12.39 -4.31
N ALA A 102 3.71 13.43 -4.87
CA ALA A 102 4.32 14.75 -4.99
C ALA A 102 4.64 15.36 -3.61
N GLY A 103 3.71 15.26 -2.67
CA GLY A 103 3.91 15.78 -1.30
C GLY A 103 4.96 15.02 -0.50
N CYS A 104 5.27 13.78 -0.88
CA CYS A 104 6.31 12.97 -0.27
C CYS A 104 7.65 13.02 -1.03
N GLY A 105 7.78 13.90 -2.02
CA GLY A 105 9.02 14.14 -2.74
C GLY A 105 9.35 13.12 -3.84
N VAL A 106 8.35 12.37 -4.30
CA VAL A 106 8.52 11.50 -5.47
C VAL A 106 8.42 12.35 -6.75
N THR A 107 9.44 12.30 -7.56
CA THR A 107 9.52 13.04 -8.83
C THR A 107 9.38 12.11 -10.03
N ALA A 108 9.09 12.68 -11.20
CA ALA A 108 9.08 11.91 -12.44
C ALA A 108 10.45 11.25 -12.72
N ALA A 109 11.54 11.89 -12.31
CA ALA A 109 12.88 11.33 -12.44
C ALA A 109 13.07 10.06 -11.60
N ASP A 110 12.46 9.98 -10.42
CA ASP A 110 12.50 8.79 -9.57
C ASP A 110 11.80 7.59 -10.24
N LEU A 111 10.78 7.85 -11.05
CA LEU A 111 10.00 6.83 -11.76
C LEU A 111 10.60 6.43 -13.11
N MET A 112 11.55 7.20 -13.62
CA MET A 112 12.22 6.93 -14.91
C MET A 112 13.53 6.15 -14.77
N ARG A 113 13.93 5.90 -13.53
CA ARG A 113 15.12 5.09 -13.22
C ARG A 113 14.72 3.63 -13.13
#